data_852c8385759ad7bd829a08e127fddf31
#
_entry.id   852c8385759ad7bd829a08e127fddf31
#
_cell.length_a   1.000
_cell.length_b   1.000
_cell.length_c   1.000
_cell.angle_alpha   90.00
_cell.angle_beta   90.00
_cell.angle_gamma   90.00
#
_symmetry.space_group_name_H-M   'P 1'
#
loop_
_entity.id
_entity.type
_entity.pdbx_description
1 polymer ?
#
loop_
_entity_poly.entity_id
_entity_poly.type
_entity_poly.pdbx_seq_one_letter_code
_entity_poly.pdbx_strand_id
1 'polypeptide(L)'
;MSLLEQKKDFSKRGSFDELYTPNGAVEMILPHIPKEVKTIWECTAIKESKIVKVLRDAGYNVITTHIEDGQDFFKYEPENYDMIITNPPYSLKDKFLKRAYDLKKPFMFLLPLTTLEGIERGKMFDKNGIQMLIPNKRFNFKPEKNSGAWFQTSWFCFGCGLSSDLNFVSLK
;
A
#
# COMPACT_ATOMS: atom_id res chain seq x y z
N MET A 1 8.82 -26.56 3.07
CA MET A 1 7.78 -26.15 2.09
C MET A 1 8.47 -25.68 0.83
N SER A 2 8.22 -26.36 -0.29
CA SER A 2 8.90 -26.05 -1.56
C SER A 2 8.36 -24.75 -2.17
N LEU A 3 9.15 -24.10 -3.03
CA LEU A 3 8.75 -22.90 -3.81
C LEU A 3 7.44 -23.14 -4.61
N LEU A 4 7.18 -24.40 -5.01
CA LEU A 4 5.98 -24.81 -5.74
C LEU A 4 4.75 -24.90 -4.82
N GLU A 5 4.91 -25.27 -3.56
CA GLU A 5 3.83 -25.28 -2.57
C GLU A 5 3.47 -23.87 -2.13
N GLN A 6 4.44 -22.95 -2.04
CA GLN A 6 4.19 -21.53 -1.80
C GLN A 6 3.43 -20.89 -2.97
N LYS A 7 3.78 -21.22 -4.22
CA LYS A 7 3.04 -20.75 -5.42
C LYS A 7 1.60 -21.28 -5.47
N LYS A 8 1.34 -22.55 -5.08
CA LYS A 8 -0.01 -23.11 -5.03
C LYS A 8 -0.89 -22.48 -3.94
N ASP A 9 -0.31 -22.12 -2.80
CA ASP A 9 -1.04 -21.45 -1.72
C ASP A 9 -1.40 -20.00 -2.09
N PHE A 10 -0.52 -19.31 -2.82
CA PHE A 10 -0.77 -17.98 -3.37
C PHE A 10 -1.91 -17.99 -4.42
N SER A 11 -1.92 -18.97 -5.34
CA SER A 11 -2.93 -19.04 -6.41
C SER A 11 -4.36 -19.34 -5.89
N LYS A 12 -4.49 -20.01 -4.75
CA LYS A 12 -5.79 -20.27 -4.11
C LYS A 12 -6.31 -19.11 -3.26
N ARG A 13 -5.43 -18.22 -2.76
CA ARG A 13 -5.78 -17.01 -2.00
C ARG A 13 -6.05 -15.81 -2.92
N GLY A 14 -5.58 -15.85 -4.16
CA GLY A 14 -5.52 -14.72 -5.09
C GLY A 14 -6.85 -14.09 -5.52
N SER A 15 -8.00 -14.69 -5.29
CA SER A 15 -9.27 -14.10 -5.75
C SER A 15 -9.84 -13.00 -4.84
N PHE A 16 -9.34 -12.85 -3.61
CA PHE A 16 -9.80 -11.83 -2.65
C PHE A 16 -8.74 -10.80 -2.25
N ASP A 17 -7.45 -11.10 -2.46
CA ASP A 17 -6.34 -10.23 -2.06
C ASP A 17 -5.85 -9.29 -3.18
N GLU A 18 -6.17 -9.58 -4.44
CA GLU A 18 -5.84 -8.70 -5.58
C GLU A 18 -6.98 -7.73 -5.85
N LEU A 19 -7.00 -6.64 -5.12
CA LEU A 19 -7.99 -5.58 -5.29
C LEU A 19 -7.41 -4.46 -6.17
N TYR A 20 -8.05 -4.22 -7.31
CA TYR A 20 -7.70 -3.09 -8.17
C TYR A 20 -7.97 -1.77 -7.46
N THR A 21 -6.91 -1.06 -7.14
CA THR A 21 -7.00 0.24 -6.46
C THR A 21 -7.70 1.27 -7.35
N PRO A 22 -8.81 1.90 -6.92
CA PRO A 22 -9.45 2.96 -7.71
C PRO A 22 -8.55 4.19 -7.86
N ASN A 23 -8.63 4.90 -8.99
CA ASN A 23 -7.83 6.11 -9.23
C ASN A 23 -7.97 7.13 -8.10
N GLY A 24 -9.19 7.43 -7.64
CA GLY A 24 -9.44 8.38 -6.57
C GLY A 24 -8.76 8.02 -5.24
N ALA A 25 -8.48 6.72 -5.00
CA ALA A 25 -7.72 6.30 -3.84
C ALA A 25 -6.25 6.72 -3.94
N VAL A 26 -5.69 6.76 -5.14
CA VAL A 26 -4.31 7.20 -5.38
C VAL A 26 -4.23 8.71 -5.51
N GLU A 27 -5.17 9.32 -6.23
CA GLU A 27 -5.21 10.77 -6.42
C GLU A 27 -5.26 11.55 -5.10
N MET A 28 -5.96 11.00 -4.09
CA MET A 28 -6.07 11.66 -2.78
C MET A 28 -4.74 11.79 -2.04
N ILE A 29 -3.76 10.95 -2.30
CA ILE A 29 -2.46 11.01 -1.61
C ILE A 29 -1.46 11.93 -2.28
N LEU A 30 -1.65 12.29 -3.55
CA LEU A 30 -0.68 13.10 -4.30
C LEU A 30 -0.28 14.40 -3.59
N PRO A 31 -1.21 15.18 -2.99
CA PRO A 31 -0.86 16.39 -2.24
C PRO A 31 -0.06 16.15 -0.96
N HIS A 32 -0.03 14.90 -0.50
CA HIS A 32 0.58 14.49 0.77
C HIS A 32 1.92 13.74 0.60
N ILE A 33 2.33 13.48 -0.64
CA ILE A 33 3.66 12.93 -0.92
C ILE A 33 4.70 14.03 -0.65
N PRO A 34 5.76 13.76 0.15
CA PRO A 34 6.79 14.74 0.43
C PRO A 34 7.42 15.29 -0.85
N LYS A 35 7.68 16.60 -0.90
CA LYS A 35 8.15 17.29 -2.13
C LYS A 35 9.52 16.83 -2.63
N GLU A 36 10.34 16.29 -1.76
CA GLU A 36 11.66 15.74 -2.06
C GLU A 36 11.58 14.38 -2.75
N VAL A 37 10.47 13.65 -2.67
CA VAL A 37 10.27 12.35 -3.31
C VAL A 37 10.26 12.50 -4.83
N LYS A 38 11.11 11.75 -5.50
CA LYS A 38 11.22 11.68 -6.96
C LYS A 38 10.94 10.28 -7.49
N THR A 39 11.41 9.27 -6.78
CA THR A 39 11.31 7.87 -7.18
C THR A 39 10.52 7.08 -6.15
N ILE A 40 9.43 6.46 -6.58
CA ILE A 40 8.52 5.67 -5.74
C ILE A 40 8.66 4.20 -6.11
N TRP A 41 8.74 3.34 -5.13
CA TRP A 41 8.69 1.90 -5.30
C TRP A 41 7.27 1.38 -5.06
N GLU A 42 6.65 0.84 -6.11
CA GLU A 42 5.41 0.05 -6.01
C GLU A 42 5.79 -1.44 -6.05
N CYS A 43 5.79 -2.06 -4.87
CA CYS A 43 6.38 -3.38 -4.64
C CYS A 43 5.43 -4.57 -4.85
N THR A 44 4.20 -4.31 -5.24
CA THR A 44 3.18 -5.32 -5.58
C THR A 44 2.52 -5.02 -6.93
N ALA A 45 3.23 -4.33 -7.81
CA ALA A 45 2.69 -3.84 -9.07
C ALA A 45 2.28 -5.00 -9.98
N ILE A 46 0.99 -5.14 -10.21
CA ILE A 46 0.45 -6.00 -11.26
C ILE A 46 0.46 -5.29 -12.61
N LYS A 47 0.32 -6.06 -13.69
CA LYS A 47 0.12 -5.52 -15.02
C LYS A 47 -1.10 -4.57 -15.00
N GLU A 48 -0.94 -3.34 -15.50
CA GLU A 48 -1.96 -2.29 -15.49
C GLU A 48 -2.32 -1.70 -14.10
N SER A 49 -1.37 -1.73 -13.15
CA SER A 49 -1.56 -1.08 -11.85
C SER A 49 -1.96 0.39 -11.99
N LYS A 50 -3.13 0.75 -11.45
CA LYS A 50 -3.61 2.12 -11.42
C LYS A 50 -2.77 3.01 -10.50
N ILE A 51 -2.16 2.44 -9.47
CA ILE A 51 -1.19 3.15 -8.62
C ILE A 51 -0.04 3.65 -9.48
N VAL A 52 0.57 2.74 -10.25
CA VAL A 52 1.68 3.09 -11.15
C VAL A 52 1.27 4.16 -12.16
N LYS A 53 0.09 3.98 -12.80
CA LYS A 53 -0.39 4.95 -13.77
C LYS A 53 -0.57 6.34 -13.18
N VAL A 54 -1.31 6.47 -12.08
CA VAL A 54 -1.60 7.78 -11.45
C VAL A 54 -0.31 8.45 -10.97
N LEU A 55 0.62 7.70 -10.38
CA LEU A 55 1.89 8.26 -9.92
C LEU A 55 2.77 8.74 -11.08
N ARG A 56 2.85 7.98 -12.19
CA ARG A 56 3.59 8.40 -13.39
C ARG A 56 2.95 9.62 -14.05
N ASP A 57 1.64 9.64 -14.17
CA ASP A 57 0.89 10.79 -14.72
C ASP A 57 1.10 12.06 -13.86
N ALA A 58 1.35 11.90 -12.56
CA ALA A 58 1.72 12.98 -11.64
C ALA A 58 3.21 13.38 -11.70
N GLY A 59 4.02 12.73 -12.53
CA GLY A 59 5.43 13.08 -12.77
C GLY A 59 6.45 12.32 -11.94
N TYR A 60 6.05 11.30 -11.17
CA TYR A 60 6.99 10.49 -10.40
C TYR A 60 7.66 9.42 -11.27
N ASN A 61 8.94 9.13 -11.00
CA ASN A 61 9.56 7.90 -11.44
C ASN A 61 9.04 6.73 -10.58
N VAL A 62 8.55 5.65 -11.21
CA VAL A 62 7.96 4.53 -10.48
C VAL A 62 8.70 3.23 -10.83
N ILE A 63 9.41 2.69 -9.85
CA ILE A 63 9.98 1.36 -9.89
C ILE A 63 8.89 0.36 -9.53
N THR A 64 8.68 -0.62 -10.38
CA THR A 64 7.65 -1.65 -10.20
C THR A 64 8.30 -3.01 -9.99
N THR A 65 7.85 -3.75 -8.98
CA THR A 65 8.28 -5.12 -8.74
C THR A 65 7.09 -6.00 -8.36
N HIS A 66 7.17 -7.28 -8.69
CA HIS A 66 6.15 -8.25 -8.32
C HIS A 66 6.78 -9.62 -8.01
N ILE A 67 6.16 -10.36 -7.10
CA ILE A 67 6.63 -11.68 -6.69
C ILE A 67 6.65 -12.69 -7.85
N GLU A 68 5.74 -12.56 -8.80
CA GLU A 68 5.69 -13.42 -9.99
C GLU A 68 6.89 -13.22 -10.92
N ASP A 69 7.49 -12.03 -10.88
CA ASP A 69 8.71 -11.69 -11.62
C ASP A 69 9.98 -12.07 -10.84
N GLY A 70 9.83 -12.79 -9.71
CA GLY A 70 10.93 -13.19 -8.84
C GLY A 70 11.43 -12.09 -7.90
N GLN A 71 10.77 -10.93 -7.87
CA GLN A 71 11.13 -9.77 -7.06
C GLN A 71 10.22 -9.70 -5.82
N ASP A 72 10.39 -10.64 -4.90
CA ASP A 72 9.65 -10.72 -3.66
C ASP A 72 10.01 -9.55 -2.72
N PHE A 73 9.04 -8.71 -2.35
CA PHE A 73 9.21 -7.59 -1.44
C PHE A 73 9.96 -7.93 -0.13
N PHE A 74 9.83 -9.15 0.34
CA PHE A 74 10.49 -9.59 1.59
C PHE A 74 11.98 -9.91 1.42
N LYS A 75 12.48 -10.00 0.19
CA LYS A 75 13.86 -10.40 -0.12
C LYS A 75 14.56 -9.43 -1.05
N TYR A 76 13.82 -8.80 -1.93
CA TYR A 76 14.30 -7.86 -2.91
C TYR A 76 14.16 -6.43 -2.39
N GLU A 77 15.08 -5.58 -2.77
CA GLU A 77 15.02 -4.12 -2.58
C GLU A 77 15.68 -3.45 -3.78
N PRO A 78 14.99 -2.55 -4.50
CA PRO A 78 15.63 -1.82 -5.59
C PRO A 78 16.60 -0.79 -5.05
N GLU A 79 17.61 -0.45 -5.86
CA GLU A 79 18.45 0.70 -5.60
C GLU A 79 17.71 2.01 -5.88
N ASN A 80 18.07 3.08 -5.16
CA ASN A 80 17.68 4.47 -5.48
C ASN A 80 16.16 4.72 -5.56
N TYR A 81 15.41 4.37 -4.53
CA TYR A 81 14.05 4.84 -4.33
C TYR A 81 13.95 5.71 -3.07
N ASP A 82 12.97 6.62 -3.05
CA ASP A 82 12.76 7.55 -1.96
C ASP A 82 11.64 7.09 -1.02
N MET A 83 10.62 6.43 -1.55
CA MET A 83 9.38 6.12 -0.85
C MET A 83 8.73 4.84 -1.39
N ILE A 84 7.96 4.14 -0.55
CA ILE A 84 7.16 2.98 -0.95
C ILE A 84 5.69 3.38 -0.95
N ILE A 85 4.99 3.15 -2.07
CA ILE A 85 3.54 3.33 -2.15
C ILE A 85 2.93 2.08 -2.78
N THR A 86 2.05 1.40 -2.05
CA THR A 86 1.44 0.17 -2.53
C THR A 86 0.10 -0.14 -1.84
N ASN A 87 -0.68 -1.03 -2.46
CA ASN A 87 -1.82 -1.70 -1.87
C ASN A 87 -1.45 -3.19 -1.67
N PRO A 88 -0.87 -3.56 -0.52
CA PRO A 88 -0.33 -4.90 -0.32
C PRO A 88 -1.46 -5.92 -0.11
N PRO A 89 -1.20 -7.23 -0.33
CA PRO A 89 -2.12 -8.30 0.03
C PRO A 89 -2.47 -8.23 1.53
N TYR A 90 -3.76 -8.08 1.86
CA TYR A 90 -4.19 -7.83 3.24
C TYR A 90 -3.93 -8.99 4.20
N SER A 91 -3.85 -10.20 3.69
CA SER A 91 -3.43 -11.39 4.47
C SER A 91 -1.99 -11.30 4.96
N LEU A 92 -1.15 -10.51 4.28
CA LEU A 92 0.28 -10.33 4.59
C LEU A 92 0.61 -8.96 5.20
N LYS A 93 -0.39 -8.14 5.51
CA LYS A 93 -0.21 -6.75 5.96
C LYS A 93 0.79 -6.58 7.12
N ASP A 94 0.81 -7.51 8.08
CA ASP A 94 1.70 -7.45 9.22
C ASP A 94 3.18 -7.60 8.81
N LYS A 95 3.44 -8.52 7.89
CA LYS A 95 4.77 -8.72 7.32
C LYS A 95 5.22 -7.54 6.46
N PHE A 96 4.29 -6.97 5.67
CA PHE A 96 4.55 -5.76 4.88
C PHE A 96 4.89 -4.57 5.75
N LEU A 97 4.12 -4.29 6.80
CA LEU A 97 4.38 -3.21 7.74
C LEU A 97 5.75 -3.39 8.43
N LYS A 98 6.01 -4.60 8.95
CA LYS A 98 7.29 -4.90 9.58
C LYS A 98 8.45 -4.62 8.63
N ARG A 99 8.41 -5.16 7.41
CA ARG A 99 9.46 -4.96 6.40
C ARG A 99 9.64 -3.48 6.04
N ALA A 100 8.54 -2.74 5.87
CA ALA A 100 8.59 -1.32 5.52
C ALA A 100 9.26 -0.48 6.62
N TYR A 101 8.96 -0.75 7.89
CA TYR A 101 9.67 -0.10 9.01
C TYR A 101 11.16 -0.47 9.05
N ASP A 102 11.49 -1.75 8.79
CA ASP A 102 12.89 -2.21 8.75
C ASP A 102 13.71 -1.51 7.64
N LEU A 103 13.09 -1.17 6.52
CA LEU A 103 13.70 -0.43 5.41
C LEU A 103 13.97 1.05 5.75
N LYS A 104 13.31 1.59 6.77
CA LYS A 104 13.50 2.99 7.24
C LYS A 104 13.27 4.06 6.16
N LYS A 105 12.44 3.75 5.18
CA LYS A 105 12.01 4.69 4.13
C LYS A 105 10.58 5.13 4.39
N PRO A 106 10.18 6.33 3.97
CA PRO A 106 8.77 6.73 3.98
C PRO A 106 7.91 5.72 3.23
N PHE A 107 6.71 5.49 3.72
CA PHE A 107 5.76 4.64 3.00
C PHE A 107 4.31 5.14 3.14
N MET A 108 3.49 4.79 2.16
CA MET A 108 2.03 4.86 2.20
C MET A 108 1.46 3.51 1.76
N PHE A 109 0.77 2.82 2.66
CA PHE A 109 0.11 1.55 2.40
C PHE A 109 -1.40 1.69 2.50
N LEU A 110 -2.11 1.28 1.45
CA LEU A 110 -3.56 1.23 1.47
C LEU A 110 -4.01 -0.05 2.19
N LEU A 111 -4.56 0.09 3.40
CA LEU A 111 -4.89 -1.04 4.26
C LEU A 111 -6.30 -0.90 4.85
N PRO A 112 -6.95 -2.01 5.22
CA PRO A 112 -8.20 -1.96 5.99
C PRO A 112 -8.01 -1.20 7.30
N LEU A 113 -9.02 -0.41 7.70
CA LEU A 113 -8.96 0.38 8.92
C LEU A 113 -8.80 -0.49 10.18
N THR A 114 -9.30 -1.74 10.13
CA THR A 114 -9.08 -2.76 11.17
C THR A 114 -7.60 -3.13 11.38
N THR A 115 -6.71 -2.67 10.51
CA THR A 115 -5.25 -2.82 10.72
C THR A 115 -4.75 -2.09 11.96
N LEU A 116 -5.47 -1.09 12.45
CA LEU A 116 -5.16 -0.42 13.72
C LEU A 116 -5.29 -1.36 14.92
N GLU A 117 -6.12 -2.39 14.83
CA GLU A 117 -6.29 -3.39 15.87
C GLU A 117 -5.19 -4.47 15.80
N GLY A 118 -4.76 -4.97 16.94
CA GLY A 118 -3.85 -6.09 17.05
C GLY A 118 -2.62 -5.79 17.89
N ILE A 119 -2.25 -6.76 18.74
CA ILE A 119 -1.18 -6.60 19.73
C ILE A 119 0.17 -6.27 19.06
N GLU A 120 0.56 -7.04 18.07
CA GLU A 120 1.87 -6.85 17.43
C GLU A 120 1.91 -5.57 16.56
N ARG A 121 0.81 -5.23 15.89
CA ARG A 121 0.70 -3.96 15.16
C ARG A 121 0.72 -2.76 16.09
N GLY A 122 -0.01 -2.83 17.21
CA GLY A 122 0.02 -1.79 18.24
C GLY A 122 1.44 -1.50 18.73
N LYS A 123 2.23 -2.54 19.02
CA LYS A 123 3.64 -2.40 19.39
C LYS A 123 4.48 -1.75 18.28
N MET A 124 4.24 -2.12 17.01
CA MET A 124 4.95 -1.50 15.87
C MET A 124 4.62 -0.02 15.74
N PHE A 125 3.35 0.34 15.87
CA PHE A 125 2.89 1.72 15.78
C PHE A 125 3.35 2.58 16.96
N ASP A 126 3.31 2.04 18.16
CA ASP A 126 3.82 2.71 19.36
C ASP A 126 5.32 2.99 19.27
N LYS A 127 6.08 2.02 18.78
CA LYS A 127 7.53 2.15 18.63
C LYS A 127 7.96 3.11 17.51
N ASN A 128 7.28 3.07 16.36
CA ASN A 128 7.75 3.73 15.14
C ASN A 128 6.91 4.96 14.76
N GLY A 129 5.72 5.07 15.32
CA GLY A 129 4.70 6.02 14.86
C GLY A 129 3.95 5.54 13.63
N ILE A 130 2.76 6.08 13.43
CA ILE A 130 1.94 5.90 12.23
C ILE A 130 1.07 7.15 12.04
N GLN A 131 0.92 7.57 10.80
CA GLN A 131 0.01 8.64 10.40
C GLN A 131 -1.00 8.08 9.40
N MET A 132 -2.14 8.72 9.26
CA MET A 132 -3.20 8.22 8.39
C MET A 132 -3.81 9.31 7.52
N LEU A 133 -4.13 8.94 6.28
CA LEU A 133 -5.03 9.70 5.41
C LEU A 133 -6.34 8.92 5.30
N ILE A 134 -7.40 9.49 5.87
CA ILE A 134 -8.70 8.82 6.03
C ILE A 134 -9.69 9.46 5.06
N PRO A 135 -10.18 8.73 4.04
CA PRO A 135 -11.16 9.28 3.10
C PRO A 135 -12.53 9.44 3.76
N ASN A 136 -13.29 10.45 3.35
CA ASN A 136 -14.66 10.72 3.82
C ASN A 136 -15.70 9.74 3.27
N LYS A 137 -15.31 8.86 2.33
CA LYS A 137 -16.17 7.80 1.76
C LYS A 137 -15.36 6.55 1.43
N ARG A 138 -16.02 5.40 1.38
CA ARG A 138 -15.39 4.12 1.05
C ARG A 138 -15.00 4.07 -0.43
N PHE A 139 -13.88 3.42 -0.70
CA PHE A 139 -13.50 3.07 -2.07
C PHE A 139 -14.24 1.82 -2.54
N ASN A 140 -14.66 1.81 -3.79
CA ASN A 140 -15.22 0.63 -4.42
C ASN A 140 -14.12 -0.03 -5.27
N PHE A 141 -13.62 -1.18 -4.80
CA PHE A 141 -12.59 -1.96 -5.49
C PHE A 141 -13.16 -2.89 -6.58
N LYS A 142 -14.49 -3.08 -6.61
CA LYS A 142 -15.19 -3.96 -7.56
C LYS A 142 -16.43 -3.24 -8.13
N PRO A 143 -16.26 -2.23 -8.99
CA PRO A 143 -17.37 -1.43 -9.49
C PRO A 143 -18.43 -2.26 -10.25
N GLU A 144 -18.03 -3.39 -10.87
CA GLU A 144 -18.90 -4.26 -11.67
C GLU A 144 -19.94 -5.03 -10.84
N LYS A 145 -19.78 -5.15 -9.54
CA LYS A 145 -20.65 -5.96 -8.67
C LYS A 145 -21.67 -5.16 -7.85
N ASN A 146 -21.76 -3.85 -7.99
CA ASN A 146 -22.62 -2.96 -7.16
C ASN A 146 -22.58 -3.25 -5.64
N SER A 147 -21.68 -4.10 -5.19
CA SER A 147 -21.43 -4.40 -3.80
C SER A 147 -20.36 -3.43 -3.33
N GLY A 148 -20.75 -2.40 -2.59
CA GLY A 148 -19.81 -1.49 -1.95
C GLY A 148 -18.73 -2.29 -1.18
N ALA A 149 -17.54 -1.71 -1.03
CA ALA A 149 -16.47 -2.37 -0.28
C ALA A 149 -16.98 -2.78 1.11
N TRP A 150 -16.82 -4.03 1.46
CA TRP A 150 -17.28 -4.61 2.72
C TRP A 150 -16.54 -4.03 3.93
N PHE A 151 -15.42 -3.34 3.69
CA PHE A 151 -14.56 -2.77 4.72
C PHE A 151 -14.07 -1.38 4.31
N GLN A 152 -13.75 -0.59 5.29
CA GLN A 152 -13.12 0.71 5.11
C GLN A 152 -11.62 0.54 4.94
N THR A 153 -11.05 1.29 4.01
CA THR A 153 -9.60 1.38 3.82
C THR A 153 -9.13 2.81 4.00
N SER A 154 -7.90 2.94 4.48
CA SER A 154 -7.20 4.21 4.63
C SER A 154 -5.74 4.03 4.26
N TRP A 155 -5.06 5.12 3.96
CA TRP A 155 -3.63 5.09 3.77
C TRP A 155 -2.92 5.19 5.10
N PHE A 156 -2.14 4.17 5.41
CA PHE A 156 -1.25 4.11 6.56
C PHE A 156 0.11 4.66 6.14
N CYS A 157 0.54 5.74 6.78
CA CYS A 157 1.67 6.56 6.36
C CYS A 157 2.76 6.58 7.42
N PHE A 158 4.00 6.52 7.00
CA PHE A 158 5.18 6.69 7.86
C PHE A 158 6.20 7.59 7.17
N GLY A 159 6.80 8.51 7.92
CA GLY A 159 7.84 9.40 7.39
C GLY A 159 7.37 10.41 6.35
N CYS A 160 6.06 10.66 6.26
CA CYS A 160 5.48 11.55 5.25
C CYS A 160 5.35 13.00 5.70
N GLY A 161 5.60 13.30 6.98
CA GLY A 161 5.53 14.67 7.50
C GLY A 161 4.11 15.26 7.49
N LEU A 162 3.07 14.43 7.68
CA LEU A 162 1.69 14.91 7.73
C LEU A 162 1.48 15.81 8.96
N SER A 163 0.54 16.74 8.87
CA SER A 163 0.28 17.75 9.91
C SER A 163 -0.23 17.17 11.23
N SER A 164 -0.83 15.99 11.19
CA SER A 164 -1.33 15.25 12.36
C SER A 164 -1.29 13.74 12.11
N ASP A 165 -1.53 12.95 13.15
CA ASP A 165 -1.55 11.48 13.00
C ASP A 165 -2.81 11.04 12.26
N LEU A 166 -3.94 11.72 12.44
CA LEU A 166 -5.18 11.47 11.71
C LEU A 166 -5.49 12.66 10.80
N ASN A 167 -5.52 12.44 9.51
CA ASN A 167 -5.84 13.44 8.50
C ASN A 167 -7.05 13.00 7.70
N PHE A 168 -8.17 13.73 7.80
CA PHE A 168 -9.39 13.43 7.08
C PHE A 168 -9.37 14.11 5.71
N VAL A 169 -9.56 13.33 4.65
CA VAL A 169 -9.48 13.79 3.27
C VAL A 169 -10.84 13.70 2.61
N SER A 170 -11.31 14.83 2.08
CA SER A 170 -12.53 14.88 1.29
C SER A 170 -12.25 14.48 -0.15
N LEU A 171 -12.87 13.40 -0.59
CA LEU A 171 -12.87 12.99 -1.98
C LEU A 171 -13.92 13.80 -2.75
N LYS A 172 -13.53 14.30 -3.91
CA LYS A 172 -14.44 14.99 -4.84
C LYS A 172 -15.43 14.04 -5.51
#